data_1795e7bbe7659a7626eef23d10926fc3
#
_entry.id   1795e7bbe7659a7626eef23d10926fc3
#
_cell.length_a   1.000
_cell.length_b   1.000
_cell.length_c   1.000
_cell.angle_alpha   90.00
_cell.angle_beta   90.00
_cell.angle_gamma   90.00
#
_symmetry.space_group_name_H-M   'P 1'
#
loop_
_entity.id
_entity.type
_entity.pdbx_description
1 polymer ?
#
loop_
_entity_poly.entity_id
_entity_poly.type
_entity_poly.pdbx_seq_one_letter_code
_entity_poly.pdbx_strand_id
1 'polypeptide(L)'
;MNYQEAISYLEGLKIFGIRLGLTRIERLLELLDMPQDRYRTIHVTGTNGKGSVSAMVEGVLRRSGIHTGFYSSPHLVSYTERIRVDGQNISEQDFAEGMTVIRAKIDMMLAEGAECPTQFEVLTALGFYYFAKCQVEYAVIEVGLGGTLDSTNVITPEVSVITNVTMEHADKLGGTLHSIAENKAGIIKEGVPVVTAAKGEPLEVIRAVAEEKNADIFVAGEDFCSQFLSCDGRTQKLEFTSELLGIDHEPYELHLLGVHQVENSAVALMTIRLLHNIDDRITMKTVTEALRLVSWPARFERLDLGQQAIVIDGAHNPAGMKALRESLDEIFPAEERVL
;
A
#
# COMPACT_ATOMS: atom_id res chain seq x y z
N MET A 1 -15.85 24.72 1.82
CA MET A 1 -15.01 25.13 0.67
C MET A 1 -15.39 24.30 -0.53
N ASN A 2 -15.15 24.80 -1.77
CA ASN A 2 -15.24 23.98 -2.98
C ASN A 2 -13.94 23.19 -3.20
N TYR A 3 -13.92 22.30 -4.21
CA TYR A 3 -12.75 21.44 -4.48
C TYR A 3 -11.49 22.25 -4.79
N GLN A 4 -11.58 23.27 -5.61
CA GLN A 4 -10.42 24.11 -5.98
C GLN A 4 -9.86 24.87 -4.77
N GLU A 5 -10.71 25.34 -3.87
CA GLU A 5 -10.29 25.96 -2.59
C GLU A 5 -9.62 24.93 -1.68
N ALA A 6 -10.12 23.68 -1.64
CA ALA A 6 -9.52 22.59 -0.87
C ALA A 6 -8.10 22.24 -1.38
N ILE A 7 -7.94 22.13 -2.71
CA ILE A 7 -6.63 21.91 -3.33
C ILE A 7 -5.69 23.08 -3.03
N SER A 8 -6.16 24.32 -3.19
CA SER A 8 -5.33 25.51 -2.91
C SER A 8 -4.85 25.55 -1.45
N TYR A 9 -5.72 25.17 -0.51
CA TYR A 9 -5.36 25.05 0.89
C TYR A 9 -4.27 23.99 1.12
N LEU A 10 -4.44 22.79 0.55
CA LEU A 10 -3.45 21.70 0.64
C LEU A 10 -2.11 22.08 0.00
N GLU A 11 -2.12 22.74 -1.15
CA GLU A 11 -0.90 23.23 -1.81
C GLU A 11 -0.16 24.26 -0.93
N GLY A 12 -0.90 25.10 -0.22
CA GLY A 12 -0.34 26.03 0.76
C GLY A 12 0.42 25.35 1.90
N LEU A 13 0.04 24.13 2.27
CA LEU A 13 0.72 23.36 3.33
C LEU A 13 2.05 22.73 2.87
N LYS A 14 2.36 22.72 1.57
CA LYS A 14 3.66 22.24 1.04
C LYS A 14 4.87 22.98 1.60
N ILE A 15 4.70 24.20 2.07
CA ILE A 15 5.77 24.99 2.72
C ILE A 15 6.37 24.29 3.94
N PHE A 16 5.59 23.42 4.60
CA PHE A 16 6.06 22.68 5.77
C PHE A 16 6.94 21.47 5.39
N GLY A 17 6.94 21.05 4.12
CA GLY A 17 7.73 19.92 3.64
C GLY A 17 7.41 18.61 4.34
N ILE A 18 8.44 17.74 4.48
CA ILE A 18 8.35 16.49 5.23
C ILE A 18 8.80 16.76 6.67
N ARG A 19 7.91 16.56 7.62
CA ARG A 19 8.18 16.64 9.07
C ARG A 19 7.74 15.33 9.71
N LEU A 20 8.70 14.51 10.08
CA LEU A 20 8.43 13.24 10.76
C LEU A 20 7.91 13.49 12.19
N GLY A 21 7.00 12.65 12.65
CA GLY A 21 6.41 12.70 13.98
C GLY A 21 4.91 12.48 13.95
N LEU A 22 4.34 11.90 15.01
CA LEU A 22 2.94 11.52 15.08
C LEU A 22 2.07 12.51 15.86
N THR A 23 2.65 13.35 16.72
CA THR A 23 1.90 14.23 17.62
C THR A 23 0.88 15.13 16.92
N ARG A 24 1.19 15.65 15.73
CA ARG A 24 0.28 16.54 14.98
C ARG A 24 -0.90 15.77 14.40
N ILE A 25 -0.64 14.61 13.81
CA ILE A 25 -1.72 13.76 13.23
C ILE A 25 -2.57 13.17 14.36
N GLU A 26 -1.98 12.71 15.45
CA GLU A 26 -2.70 12.20 16.62
C GLU A 26 -3.66 13.25 17.16
N ARG A 27 -3.18 14.50 17.39
CA ARG A 27 -4.04 15.58 17.88
C ARG A 27 -5.17 15.91 16.90
N LEU A 28 -4.91 15.90 15.60
CA LEU A 28 -5.93 16.11 14.58
C LEU A 28 -6.99 15.01 14.60
N LEU A 29 -6.57 13.76 14.73
CA LEU A 29 -7.48 12.60 14.79
C LEU A 29 -8.30 12.57 16.09
N GLU A 30 -7.73 12.96 17.23
CA GLU A 30 -8.49 13.17 18.47
C GLU A 30 -9.65 14.15 18.27
N LEU A 31 -9.39 15.29 17.63
CA LEU A 31 -10.42 16.28 17.33
C LEU A 31 -11.47 15.79 16.30
N LEU A 32 -11.16 14.74 15.55
CA LEU A 32 -12.04 14.07 14.60
C LEU A 32 -12.73 12.83 15.20
N ASP A 33 -12.64 12.61 16.51
CA ASP A 33 -13.20 11.46 17.23
C ASP A 33 -12.62 10.11 16.75
N MET A 34 -11.29 10.04 16.54
CA MET A 34 -10.49 8.84 16.20
C MET A 34 -11.13 8.02 15.06
N PRO A 35 -11.31 8.58 13.86
CA PRO A 35 -12.02 7.91 12.79
C PRO A 35 -11.34 6.61 12.33
N GLN A 36 -10.00 6.51 12.43
CA GLN A 36 -9.22 5.34 12.06
C GLN A 36 -9.51 4.09 12.90
N ASP A 37 -10.12 4.22 14.08
CA ASP A 37 -10.45 3.12 14.99
C ASP A 37 -11.83 2.50 14.69
N ARG A 38 -12.54 2.99 13.68
CA ARG A 38 -13.93 2.59 13.38
C ARG A 38 -14.06 1.45 12.38
N TYR A 39 -12.95 0.97 11.81
CA TYR A 39 -12.89 -0.09 10.82
C TYR A 39 -11.56 -0.84 10.94
N ARG A 40 -11.50 -2.04 10.40
CA ARG A 40 -10.28 -2.86 10.38
C ARG A 40 -9.30 -2.32 9.32
N THR A 41 -8.01 -2.49 9.56
CA THR A 41 -6.99 -1.98 8.63
C THR A 41 -5.96 -3.05 8.26
N ILE A 42 -5.39 -2.91 7.07
CA ILE A 42 -4.16 -3.58 6.63
C ILE A 42 -3.13 -2.50 6.36
N HIS A 43 -1.95 -2.59 6.95
CA HIS A 43 -0.92 -1.56 6.84
C HIS A 43 0.25 -2.04 6.00
N VAL A 44 0.54 -1.34 4.89
CA VAL A 44 1.51 -1.80 3.89
C VAL A 44 2.65 -0.80 3.74
N THR A 45 3.88 -1.22 4.08
CA THR A 45 5.12 -0.49 3.81
C THR A 45 6.08 -1.28 2.94
N GLY A 46 7.21 -0.70 2.60
CA GLY A 46 8.29 -1.29 1.81
C GLY A 46 8.98 -0.24 0.94
N THR A 47 10.03 -0.62 0.24
CA THR A 47 10.66 0.25 -0.75
C THR A 47 9.85 0.24 -2.04
N ASN A 48 9.73 -0.91 -2.69
CA ASN A 48 8.95 -1.11 -3.91
C ASN A 48 7.80 -2.09 -3.66
N GLY A 49 6.77 -2.08 -4.52
CA GLY A 49 5.66 -3.05 -4.47
C GLY A 49 4.50 -2.67 -3.56
N LYS A 50 4.61 -1.66 -2.67
CA LYS A 50 3.54 -1.24 -1.76
C LYS A 50 2.18 -1.12 -2.44
N GLY A 51 2.07 -0.25 -3.45
CA GLY A 51 0.83 0.01 -4.16
C GLY A 51 0.27 -1.23 -4.89
N SER A 52 1.15 -2.08 -5.47
CA SER A 52 0.73 -3.34 -6.13
C SER A 52 0.15 -4.33 -5.13
N VAL A 53 0.82 -4.56 -4.00
CA VAL A 53 0.32 -5.43 -2.92
C VAL A 53 -0.98 -4.88 -2.36
N SER A 54 -1.03 -3.59 -2.06
CA SER A 54 -2.22 -2.93 -1.55
C SER A 54 -3.41 -3.05 -2.51
N ALA A 55 -3.19 -2.87 -3.82
CA ALA A 55 -4.23 -2.99 -4.85
C ALA A 55 -4.74 -4.44 -4.98
N MET A 56 -3.87 -5.43 -4.86
CA MET A 56 -4.26 -6.85 -4.87
C MET A 56 -5.12 -7.19 -3.64
N VAL A 57 -4.71 -6.76 -2.46
CA VAL A 57 -5.45 -7.00 -1.20
C VAL A 57 -6.81 -6.28 -1.24
N GLU A 58 -6.85 -4.99 -1.61
CA GLU A 58 -8.12 -4.23 -1.77
C GLU A 58 -9.05 -4.89 -2.77
N GLY A 59 -8.51 -5.27 -3.94
CA GLY A 59 -9.28 -5.94 -4.98
C GLY A 59 -9.95 -7.22 -4.52
N VAL A 60 -9.27 -8.02 -3.68
CA VAL A 60 -9.83 -9.24 -3.10
C VAL A 60 -10.91 -8.92 -2.07
N LEU A 61 -10.65 -8.02 -1.14
CA LEU A 61 -11.64 -7.60 -0.14
C LEU A 61 -12.94 -7.11 -0.80
N ARG A 62 -12.81 -6.19 -1.75
CA ARG A 62 -13.94 -5.65 -2.52
C ARG A 62 -14.67 -6.74 -3.33
N ARG A 63 -13.93 -7.65 -3.98
CA ARG A 63 -14.54 -8.77 -4.73
C ARG A 63 -15.25 -9.78 -3.83
N SER A 64 -14.86 -9.87 -2.58
CA SER A 64 -15.51 -10.65 -1.55
C SER A 64 -16.80 -10.01 -0.99
N GLY A 65 -17.20 -8.84 -1.53
CA GLY A 65 -18.38 -8.10 -1.08
C GLY A 65 -18.17 -7.35 0.23
N ILE A 66 -16.91 -7.08 0.58
CA ILE A 66 -16.51 -6.33 1.77
C ILE A 66 -16.41 -4.85 1.38
N HIS A 67 -17.08 -3.97 2.08
CA HIS A 67 -17.01 -2.53 1.87
C HIS A 67 -15.63 -2.00 2.28
N THR A 68 -14.82 -1.59 1.29
CA THR A 68 -13.37 -1.45 1.47
C THR A 68 -12.88 -0.05 1.12
N GLY A 69 -12.16 0.56 2.05
CA GLY A 69 -11.35 1.77 1.83
C GLY A 69 -9.96 1.44 1.30
N PHE A 70 -9.38 2.34 0.52
CA PHE A 70 -8.00 2.23 0.05
C PHE A 70 -7.32 3.60 0.08
N TYR A 71 -6.24 3.71 0.84
CA TYR A 71 -5.39 4.89 0.92
C TYR A 71 -4.03 4.60 0.28
N SER A 72 -3.63 5.42 -0.70
CA SER A 72 -2.37 5.25 -1.43
C SER A 72 -1.66 6.57 -1.72
N SER A 73 -0.36 6.54 -1.98
CA SER A 73 0.44 7.70 -2.34
C SER A 73 1.70 7.32 -3.15
N PRO A 74 2.18 8.24 -4.02
CA PRO A 74 1.52 9.47 -4.49
C PRO A 74 0.39 9.20 -5.49
N HIS A 75 -0.35 10.22 -5.91
CA HIS A 75 -1.26 10.17 -7.05
C HIS A 75 -0.51 10.39 -8.37
N LEU A 76 -1.11 10.03 -9.48
CA LEU A 76 -0.61 10.30 -10.82
C LEU A 76 -1.12 11.64 -11.37
N VAL A 77 -2.41 11.90 -11.25
CA VAL A 77 -3.09 13.06 -11.85
C VAL A 77 -3.83 13.88 -10.79
N SER A 78 -4.62 13.24 -9.93
CA SER A 78 -5.53 13.91 -9.00
C SER A 78 -5.35 13.46 -7.55
N TYR A 79 -5.47 14.37 -6.60
CA TYR A 79 -5.50 14.06 -5.17
C TYR A 79 -6.60 13.07 -4.79
N THR A 80 -7.70 13.02 -5.55
CA THR A 80 -8.79 12.07 -5.32
C THR A 80 -8.38 10.61 -5.47
N GLU A 81 -7.35 10.32 -6.25
CA GLU A 81 -6.81 8.96 -6.43
C GLU A 81 -6.28 8.34 -5.13
N ARG A 82 -5.87 9.19 -4.17
CA ARG A 82 -5.27 8.74 -2.90
C ARG A 82 -6.27 8.10 -1.94
N ILE A 83 -7.56 8.39 -2.13
CA ILE A 83 -8.64 7.97 -1.23
C ILE A 83 -9.72 7.32 -2.08
N ARG A 84 -9.88 6.01 -1.94
CA ARG A 84 -10.87 5.24 -2.70
C ARG A 84 -11.77 4.45 -1.76
N VAL A 85 -13.02 4.28 -2.16
CA VAL A 85 -13.95 3.36 -1.50
C VAL A 85 -14.56 2.48 -2.59
N ASP A 86 -14.50 1.17 -2.41
CA ASP A 86 -14.95 0.15 -3.37
C ASP A 86 -14.39 0.36 -4.79
N GLY A 87 -13.11 0.75 -4.87
CA GLY A 87 -12.41 1.00 -6.13
C GLY A 87 -12.74 2.34 -6.79
N GLN A 88 -13.63 3.16 -6.21
CA GLN A 88 -13.97 4.48 -6.72
C GLN A 88 -13.22 5.58 -5.95
N ASN A 89 -12.60 6.50 -6.67
CA ASN A 89 -11.98 7.67 -6.06
C ASN A 89 -13.01 8.48 -5.29
N ILE A 90 -12.61 9.09 -4.17
CA ILE A 90 -13.43 10.09 -3.48
C ILE A 90 -13.90 11.16 -4.48
N SER A 91 -15.17 11.54 -4.42
CA SER A 91 -15.69 12.61 -5.28
C SER A 91 -15.06 13.97 -4.92
N GLU A 92 -14.95 14.88 -5.88
CA GLU A 92 -14.49 16.24 -5.62
C GLU A 92 -15.36 16.95 -4.56
N GLN A 93 -16.65 16.65 -4.53
CA GLN A 93 -17.57 17.17 -3.54
C GLN A 93 -17.25 16.63 -2.15
N ASP A 94 -17.13 15.30 -1.96
CA ASP A 94 -16.80 14.69 -0.67
C ASP A 94 -15.43 15.12 -0.17
N PHE A 95 -14.45 15.25 -1.10
CA PHE A 95 -13.13 15.76 -0.80
C PHE A 95 -13.21 17.19 -0.22
N ALA A 96 -13.96 18.08 -0.86
CA ALA A 96 -14.15 19.46 -0.41
C ALA A 96 -14.91 19.56 0.93
N GLU A 97 -15.94 18.73 1.11
CA GLU A 97 -16.69 18.62 2.36
C GLU A 97 -15.80 18.15 3.50
N GLY A 98 -15.06 17.04 3.30
CA GLY A 98 -14.10 16.51 4.27
C GLY A 98 -13.01 17.52 4.62
N MET A 99 -12.41 18.17 3.62
CA MET A 99 -11.42 19.21 3.84
C MET A 99 -11.99 20.41 4.61
N THR A 100 -13.26 20.73 4.46
CA THR A 100 -13.89 21.79 5.25
C THR A 100 -13.94 21.43 6.74
N VAL A 101 -14.29 20.16 7.04
CA VAL A 101 -14.28 19.64 8.42
C VAL A 101 -12.85 19.63 9.00
N ILE A 102 -11.90 19.06 8.23
CA ILE A 102 -10.50 18.97 8.67
C ILE A 102 -9.91 20.34 8.96
N ARG A 103 -10.12 21.33 8.09
CA ARG A 103 -9.64 22.69 8.28
C ARG A 103 -10.17 23.30 9.57
N ALA A 104 -11.45 23.14 9.86
CA ALA A 104 -12.02 23.65 11.12
C ALA A 104 -11.34 23.03 12.36
N LYS A 105 -10.93 21.74 12.28
CA LYS A 105 -10.18 21.09 13.36
C LYS A 105 -8.74 21.59 13.45
N ILE A 106 -8.09 21.89 12.32
CA ILE A 106 -6.76 22.51 12.29
C ILE A 106 -6.81 23.91 12.90
N ASP A 107 -7.83 24.71 12.59
CA ASP A 107 -8.01 26.04 13.18
C ASP A 107 -8.16 25.95 14.72
N MET A 108 -8.82 24.90 15.25
CA MET A 108 -8.87 24.64 16.69
C MET A 108 -7.51 24.27 17.26
N MET A 109 -6.74 23.38 16.60
CA MET A 109 -5.38 23.04 17.02
C MET A 109 -4.48 24.28 17.12
N LEU A 110 -4.53 25.14 16.12
CA LEU A 110 -3.74 26.38 16.08
C LEU A 110 -4.14 27.35 17.19
N ALA A 111 -5.43 27.45 17.50
CA ALA A 111 -5.95 28.25 18.62
C ALA A 111 -5.48 27.75 19.99
N GLU A 112 -5.23 26.44 20.13
CA GLU A 112 -4.64 25.80 21.31
C GLU A 112 -3.11 25.95 21.37
N GLY A 113 -2.47 26.54 20.32
CA GLY A 113 -1.01 26.69 20.22
C GLY A 113 -0.28 25.45 19.71
N ALA A 114 -1.00 24.47 19.14
CA ALA A 114 -0.39 23.31 18.52
C ALA A 114 0.23 23.65 17.15
N GLU A 115 1.16 22.81 16.69
CA GLU A 115 1.78 22.98 15.36
C GLU A 115 0.80 22.66 14.24
N CYS A 116 0.92 23.38 13.12
CA CYS A 116 0.15 23.12 11.92
C CYS A 116 0.54 21.77 11.30
N PRO A 117 -0.43 20.89 10.99
CA PRO A 117 -0.16 19.64 10.29
C PRO A 117 0.41 19.87 8.89
N THR A 118 1.24 18.93 8.43
CA THR A 118 1.77 18.90 7.06
C THR A 118 0.67 18.51 6.06
N GLN A 119 0.92 18.74 4.77
CA GLN A 119 0.03 18.31 3.70
C GLN A 119 -0.30 16.82 3.77
N PHE A 120 0.71 15.96 4.05
CA PHE A 120 0.51 14.52 4.11
C PHE A 120 -0.32 14.11 5.32
N GLU A 121 -0.10 14.72 6.48
CA GLU A 121 -0.92 14.48 7.69
C GLU A 121 -2.39 14.87 7.46
N VAL A 122 -2.63 15.98 6.79
CA VAL A 122 -4.01 16.43 6.45
C VAL A 122 -4.68 15.47 5.48
N LEU A 123 -3.98 14.99 4.45
CA LEU A 123 -4.51 14.00 3.51
C LEU A 123 -4.78 12.66 4.17
N THR A 124 -3.90 12.21 5.07
CA THR A 124 -4.08 10.98 5.85
C THR A 124 -5.32 11.09 6.74
N ALA A 125 -5.47 12.21 7.46
CA ALA A 125 -6.65 12.46 8.29
C ALA A 125 -7.95 12.50 7.44
N LEU A 126 -7.89 13.09 6.24
CA LEU A 126 -9.02 13.11 5.31
C LEU A 126 -9.40 11.69 4.88
N GLY A 127 -8.42 10.84 4.55
CA GLY A 127 -8.66 9.45 4.21
C GLY A 127 -9.36 8.69 5.33
N PHE A 128 -8.82 8.78 6.55
CA PHE A 128 -9.42 8.13 7.72
C PHE A 128 -10.83 8.64 8.03
N TYR A 129 -11.03 9.96 7.98
CA TYR A 129 -12.34 10.58 8.15
C TYR A 129 -13.36 10.10 7.11
N TYR A 130 -12.94 10.05 5.83
CA TYR A 130 -13.82 9.64 4.74
C TYR A 130 -14.20 8.16 4.84
N PHE A 131 -13.28 7.27 5.18
CA PHE A 131 -13.56 5.86 5.39
C PHE A 131 -14.56 5.65 6.53
N ALA A 132 -14.40 6.36 7.65
CA ALA A 132 -15.37 6.32 8.73
C ALA A 132 -16.74 6.89 8.33
N LYS A 133 -16.78 8.00 7.55
CA LYS A 133 -18.02 8.58 6.99
C LYS A 133 -18.75 7.59 6.09
N CYS A 134 -18.01 6.86 5.26
CA CYS A 134 -18.55 5.83 4.38
C CYS A 134 -18.85 4.51 5.09
N GLN A 135 -18.48 4.35 6.37
CA GLN A 135 -18.69 3.12 7.14
C GLN A 135 -18.03 1.89 6.49
N VAL A 136 -16.80 2.03 5.96
CA VAL A 136 -16.08 0.89 5.42
C VAL A 136 -15.83 -0.16 6.50
N GLU A 137 -15.78 -1.43 6.11
CA GLU A 137 -15.48 -2.54 7.03
C GLU A 137 -13.98 -2.74 7.19
N TYR A 138 -13.24 -2.58 6.08
CA TYR A 138 -11.80 -2.67 6.02
C TYR A 138 -11.21 -1.50 5.26
N ALA A 139 -9.98 -1.12 5.60
CA ALA A 139 -9.19 -0.19 4.80
C ALA A 139 -7.76 -0.70 4.59
N VAL A 140 -7.29 -0.71 3.35
CA VAL A 140 -5.89 -0.97 3.01
C VAL A 140 -5.16 0.36 2.99
N ILE A 141 -4.14 0.50 3.84
CA ILE A 141 -3.44 1.75 4.09
C ILE A 141 -1.98 1.61 3.65
N GLU A 142 -1.61 2.29 2.58
CA GLU A 142 -0.23 2.39 2.10
C GLU A 142 0.53 3.48 2.86
N VAL A 143 1.69 3.13 3.44
CA VAL A 143 2.63 4.06 4.08
C VAL A 143 3.22 5.02 3.06
N GLY A 144 3.28 6.31 3.40
CA GLY A 144 3.89 7.30 2.52
C GLY A 144 5.41 7.22 2.51
N LEU A 145 6.04 7.21 3.69
CA LEU A 145 7.50 7.18 3.83
C LEU A 145 7.94 6.45 5.11
N GLY A 146 8.80 5.43 4.94
CA GLY A 146 9.35 4.71 6.07
C GLY A 146 8.31 3.81 6.77
N GLY A 147 7.94 4.15 7.97
CA GLY A 147 6.97 3.41 8.79
C GLY A 147 6.77 4.05 10.16
N THR A 148 7.77 3.99 11.06
CA THR A 148 7.66 4.39 12.47
C THR A 148 7.00 5.75 12.69
N LEU A 149 7.42 6.77 11.95
CA LEU A 149 6.94 8.15 12.10
C LEU A 149 6.09 8.61 10.92
N ASP A 150 5.63 7.67 10.09
CA ASP A 150 4.68 7.99 9.02
C ASP A 150 3.31 8.30 9.61
N SER A 151 2.62 9.29 9.03
CA SER A 151 1.30 9.72 9.51
C SER A 151 0.24 8.60 9.52
N THR A 152 0.46 7.54 8.73
CA THR A 152 -0.43 6.38 8.72
C THR A 152 -0.23 5.44 9.92
N ASN A 153 0.91 5.56 10.64
CA ASN A 153 1.27 4.62 11.72
C ASN A 153 0.53 4.82 13.06
N VAL A 154 -0.59 5.50 13.01
CA VAL A 154 -1.54 5.73 14.12
C VAL A 154 -2.63 4.65 14.20
N ILE A 155 -2.55 3.62 13.38
CA ILE A 155 -3.50 2.49 13.32
C ILE A 155 -2.92 1.24 13.96
N THR A 156 -3.80 0.31 14.37
CA THR A 156 -3.46 -1.07 14.73
C THR A 156 -4.10 -1.99 13.69
N PRO A 157 -3.32 -2.52 12.73
CA PRO A 157 -3.87 -3.29 11.64
C PRO A 157 -4.15 -4.76 12.03
N GLU A 158 -4.97 -5.47 11.23
CA GLU A 158 -5.13 -6.93 11.31
C GLU A 158 -3.87 -7.66 10.79
N VAL A 159 -3.18 -7.07 9.81
CA VAL A 159 -1.91 -7.58 9.26
C VAL A 159 -1.00 -6.40 8.90
N SER A 160 0.26 -6.46 9.34
CA SER A 160 1.32 -5.57 8.89
C SER A 160 2.06 -6.19 7.69
N VAL A 161 2.30 -5.42 6.64
CA VAL A 161 2.96 -5.91 5.42
C VAL A 161 4.19 -5.07 5.11
N ILE A 162 5.35 -5.72 4.98
CA ILE A 162 6.62 -5.09 4.58
C ILE A 162 7.06 -5.74 3.28
N THR A 163 6.81 -5.13 2.11
CA THR A 163 7.03 -5.76 0.81
C THR A 163 8.50 -6.13 0.59
N ASN A 164 9.36 -5.14 0.54
CA ASN A 164 10.81 -5.34 0.50
C ASN A 164 11.52 -4.13 1.10
N VAL A 165 12.82 -4.27 1.36
CA VAL A 165 13.66 -3.19 1.89
C VAL A 165 14.93 -3.11 1.07
N THR A 166 15.13 -1.95 0.42
CA THR A 166 16.35 -1.61 -0.31
C THR A 166 16.77 -0.17 0.01
N MET A 167 17.96 0.22 -0.41
CA MET A 167 18.46 1.59 -0.21
C MET A 167 17.60 2.60 -0.97
N GLU A 168 16.78 3.35 -0.24
CA GLU A 168 15.95 4.43 -0.75
C GLU A 168 15.69 5.44 0.36
N HIS A 169 15.60 6.73 0.02
CA HIS A 169 15.39 7.82 1.00
C HIS A 169 16.36 7.79 2.19
N ALA A 170 17.60 7.38 1.96
CA ALA A 170 18.61 7.23 3.01
C ALA A 170 18.84 8.52 3.81
N ASP A 171 18.74 9.68 3.16
CA ASP A 171 18.83 11.02 3.76
C ASP A 171 17.75 11.29 4.83
N LYS A 172 16.63 10.58 4.79
CA LYS A 172 15.48 10.74 5.72
C LYS A 172 15.31 9.57 6.69
N LEU A 173 15.82 8.39 6.34
CA LEU A 173 15.61 7.15 7.07
C LEU A 173 16.88 6.63 7.77
N GLY A 174 17.86 7.50 8.04
CA GLY A 174 19.02 7.18 8.87
C GLY A 174 20.29 6.72 8.13
N GLY A 175 20.28 6.70 6.79
CA GLY A 175 21.51 6.56 5.98
C GLY A 175 22.00 5.14 5.73
N THR A 176 21.50 4.12 6.44
CA THR A 176 21.89 2.72 6.29
C THR A 176 20.74 1.81 5.97
N LEU A 177 21.03 0.64 5.38
CA LEU A 177 19.98 -0.36 5.11
C LEU A 177 19.32 -0.85 6.41
N HIS A 178 20.11 -0.97 7.48
CA HIS A 178 19.65 -1.29 8.82
C HIS A 178 18.61 -0.28 9.34
N SER A 179 18.95 1.02 9.33
CA SER A 179 18.05 2.07 9.81
C SER A 179 16.78 2.20 8.98
N ILE A 180 16.85 1.95 7.66
CA ILE A 180 15.68 1.89 6.79
C ILE A 180 14.78 0.72 7.19
N ALA A 181 15.37 -0.46 7.50
CA ALA A 181 14.64 -1.64 7.94
C ALA A 181 13.95 -1.40 9.30
N GLU A 182 14.68 -0.84 10.28
CA GLU A 182 14.11 -0.46 11.59
C GLU A 182 12.92 0.49 11.43
N ASN A 183 13.09 1.50 10.58
CA ASN A 183 12.02 2.47 10.34
C ASN A 183 10.77 1.82 9.73
N LYS A 184 10.94 0.90 8.75
CA LYS A 184 9.82 0.18 8.17
C LYS A 184 9.20 -0.82 9.16
N ALA A 185 10.01 -1.52 9.94
CA ALA A 185 9.55 -2.45 10.98
C ALA A 185 8.70 -1.76 12.07
N GLY A 186 8.79 -0.43 12.21
CA GLY A 186 7.96 0.33 13.15
C GLY A 186 6.46 0.31 12.89
N ILE A 187 5.99 -0.29 11.79
CA ILE A 187 4.55 -0.55 11.58
C ILE A 187 4.08 -1.84 12.26
N ILE A 188 4.98 -2.69 12.72
CA ILE A 188 4.66 -3.93 13.43
C ILE A 188 4.07 -3.57 14.80
N LYS A 189 2.92 -4.12 15.12
CA LYS A 189 2.20 -3.88 16.39
C LYS A 189 2.18 -5.14 17.23
N GLU A 190 1.97 -4.96 18.53
CA GLU A 190 1.92 -6.06 19.51
C GLU A 190 0.91 -7.12 19.09
N GLY A 191 1.34 -8.38 18.93
CA GLY A 191 0.51 -9.52 18.59
C GLY A 191 -0.08 -9.52 17.17
N VAL A 192 0.28 -8.54 16.33
CA VAL A 192 -0.24 -8.42 14.95
C VAL A 192 0.69 -9.13 13.98
N PRO A 193 0.21 -10.09 13.17
CA PRO A 193 1.04 -10.82 12.21
C PRO A 193 1.68 -9.89 11.17
N VAL A 194 2.91 -10.22 10.78
CA VAL A 194 3.66 -9.49 9.75
C VAL A 194 4.02 -10.40 8.57
N VAL A 195 3.74 -9.92 7.35
CA VAL A 195 4.11 -10.59 6.10
C VAL A 195 5.21 -9.79 5.42
N THR A 196 6.30 -10.45 5.01
CA THR A 196 7.43 -9.73 4.40
C THR A 196 8.09 -10.51 3.26
N ALA A 197 8.65 -9.77 2.30
CA ALA A 197 9.61 -10.28 1.30
C ALA A 197 10.99 -9.62 1.46
N ALA A 198 11.29 -9.04 2.62
CA ALA A 198 12.62 -8.56 2.94
C ALA A 198 13.62 -9.73 3.00
N LYS A 199 14.89 -9.44 2.67
CA LYS A 199 15.98 -10.44 2.59
C LYS A 199 17.23 -9.91 3.27
N GLY A 200 18.08 -10.84 3.75
CA GLY A 200 19.37 -10.50 4.36
C GLY A 200 19.25 -9.65 5.61
N GLU A 201 20.13 -8.65 5.79
CA GLU A 201 20.15 -7.78 6.97
C GLU A 201 18.78 -7.14 7.30
N PRO A 202 18.01 -6.58 6.36
CA PRO A 202 16.67 -6.08 6.65
C PRO A 202 15.71 -7.13 7.24
N LEU A 203 15.77 -8.37 6.80
CA LEU A 203 14.93 -9.44 7.33
C LEU A 203 15.27 -9.71 8.79
N GLU A 204 16.56 -9.75 9.15
CA GLU A 204 17.00 -9.97 10.54
C GLU A 204 16.48 -8.85 11.46
N VAL A 205 16.51 -7.60 10.99
CA VAL A 205 15.93 -6.46 11.74
C VAL A 205 14.42 -6.63 11.94
N ILE A 206 13.70 -7.01 10.87
CA ILE A 206 12.24 -7.20 10.94
C ILE A 206 11.90 -8.37 11.89
N ARG A 207 12.67 -9.47 11.87
CA ARG A 207 12.50 -10.61 12.80
C ARG A 207 12.68 -10.17 14.25
N ALA A 208 13.73 -9.41 14.54
CA ALA A 208 14.00 -8.93 15.90
C ALA A 208 12.84 -8.05 16.43
N VAL A 209 12.30 -7.15 15.58
CA VAL A 209 11.14 -6.31 15.95
C VAL A 209 9.88 -7.16 16.08
N ALA A 210 9.66 -8.15 15.21
CA ALA A 210 8.50 -9.05 15.32
C ALA A 210 8.54 -9.87 16.62
N GLU A 211 9.72 -10.39 17.01
CA GLU A 211 9.90 -11.07 18.28
C GLU A 211 9.64 -10.15 19.48
N GLU A 212 10.17 -8.91 19.47
CA GLU A 212 9.89 -7.90 20.51
C GLU A 212 8.39 -7.60 20.66
N LYS A 213 7.65 -7.62 19.54
CA LYS A 213 6.21 -7.34 19.48
C LYS A 213 5.35 -8.59 19.63
N ASN A 214 5.90 -9.76 19.93
CA ASN A 214 5.16 -11.03 19.96
C ASN A 214 4.30 -11.23 18.70
N ALA A 215 4.80 -10.80 17.55
CA ALA A 215 4.13 -10.85 16.26
C ALA A 215 4.59 -12.06 15.44
N ASP A 216 3.66 -12.87 14.96
CA ASP A 216 3.97 -13.95 14.03
C ASP A 216 4.52 -13.35 12.73
N ILE A 217 5.64 -13.88 12.22
CA ILE A 217 6.27 -13.42 10.99
C ILE A 217 6.16 -14.49 9.89
N PHE A 218 5.77 -14.06 8.69
CA PHE A 218 5.65 -14.88 7.49
C PHE A 218 6.56 -14.33 6.39
N VAL A 219 7.53 -15.12 5.95
CA VAL A 219 8.62 -14.68 5.08
C VAL A 219 8.54 -15.32 3.71
N ALA A 220 8.49 -14.49 2.67
CA ALA A 220 8.53 -14.96 1.28
C ALA A 220 9.87 -15.65 0.97
N GLY A 221 9.78 -16.83 0.36
CA GLY A 221 10.93 -17.69 0.06
C GLY A 221 11.30 -18.65 1.17
N GLU A 222 10.71 -18.53 2.37
CA GLU A 222 10.85 -19.47 3.48
C GLU A 222 9.50 -20.16 3.78
N ASP A 223 8.47 -19.39 4.12
CA ASP A 223 7.16 -19.90 4.53
C ASP A 223 6.17 -20.01 3.37
N PHE A 224 6.37 -19.20 2.34
CA PHE A 224 5.53 -19.16 1.15
C PHE A 224 6.29 -18.60 -0.06
N CYS A 225 5.83 -18.95 -1.26
CA CYS A 225 6.34 -18.35 -2.49
C CYS A 225 5.30 -18.40 -3.61
N SER A 226 5.53 -17.61 -4.66
CA SER A 226 4.89 -17.78 -5.96
C SER A 226 5.94 -18.08 -7.02
N GLN A 227 5.56 -18.88 -8.01
CA GLN A 227 6.40 -19.24 -9.16
C GLN A 227 5.73 -18.82 -10.46
N PHE A 228 6.54 -18.31 -11.37
CA PHE A 228 6.10 -17.94 -12.72
C PHE A 228 6.00 -19.20 -13.59
N LEU A 229 4.88 -19.37 -14.29
CA LEU A 229 4.65 -20.47 -15.22
C LEU A 229 4.69 -19.99 -16.68
N SER A 230 3.93 -18.94 -17.00
CA SER A 230 3.89 -18.37 -18.36
C SER A 230 3.23 -16.99 -18.35
N CYS A 231 3.41 -16.24 -19.45
CA CYS A 231 2.75 -14.98 -19.72
C CYS A 231 2.30 -14.90 -21.17
N ASP A 232 1.10 -14.42 -21.42
CA ASP A 232 0.57 -14.17 -22.76
C ASP A 232 0.73 -12.70 -23.22
N GLY A 233 1.48 -11.90 -22.44
CA GLY A 233 1.66 -10.47 -22.63
C GLY A 233 0.52 -9.59 -22.08
N ARG A 234 -0.50 -10.20 -21.47
CA ARG A 234 -1.63 -9.51 -20.80
C ARG A 234 -1.91 -10.05 -19.42
N THR A 235 -1.62 -11.32 -19.20
CA THR A 235 -1.87 -12.01 -17.93
C THR A 235 -0.73 -12.97 -17.67
N GLN A 236 -0.27 -13.02 -16.43
CA GLN A 236 0.71 -13.98 -15.95
C GLN A 236 -0.01 -15.17 -15.30
N LYS A 237 0.43 -16.39 -15.62
CA LYS A 237 0.02 -17.61 -14.93
C LYS A 237 1.08 -17.96 -13.91
N LEU A 238 0.66 -18.12 -12.67
CA LEU A 238 1.50 -18.31 -11.51
C LEU A 238 0.95 -19.47 -10.68
N GLU A 239 1.77 -20.00 -9.78
CA GLU A 239 1.33 -20.92 -8.73
C GLU A 239 1.87 -20.45 -7.37
N PHE A 240 1.06 -20.64 -6.33
CA PHE A 240 1.39 -20.31 -4.95
C PHE A 240 1.62 -21.58 -4.14
N THR A 241 2.66 -21.56 -3.31
CA THR A 241 3.01 -22.67 -2.41
C THR A 241 3.26 -22.13 -1.00
N SER A 242 2.76 -22.84 0.00
CA SER A 242 3.08 -22.61 1.41
C SER A 242 2.93 -23.93 2.19
N GLU A 243 4.05 -24.50 2.60
CA GLU A 243 4.04 -25.70 3.44
C GLU A 243 3.32 -25.44 4.78
N LEU A 244 3.50 -24.24 5.34
CA LEU A 244 2.88 -23.80 6.59
C LEU A 244 1.34 -23.87 6.52
N LEU A 245 0.75 -23.56 5.37
CA LEU A 245 -0.68 -23.59 5.13
C LEU A 245 -1.17 -24.91 4.46
N GLY A 246 -0.25 -25.85 4.19
CA GLY A 246 -0.58 -27.07 3.46
C GLY A 246 -1.00 -26.84 2.02
N ILE A 247 -0.52 -25.74 1.39
CA ILE A 247 -0.84 -25.37 0.01
C ILE A 247 0.32 -25.80 -0.89
N ASP A 248 -0.01 -26.64 -1.87
CA ASP A 248 0.96 -27.18 -2.83
C ASP A 248 0.55 -26.78 -4.25
N HIS A 249 1.38 -25.96 -4.91
CA HIS A 249 1.23 -25.55 -6.31
C HIS A 249 -0.18 -25.07 -6.71
N GLU A 250 -0.78 -24.18 -5.91
CA GLU A 250 -2.11 -23.62 -6.20
C GLU A 250 -2.05 -22.61 -7.35
N PRO A 251 -2.66 -22.91 -8.53
CA PRO A 251 -2.54 -22.05 -9.70
C PRO A 251 -3.45 -20.82 -9.60
N TYR A 252 -2.97 -19.69 -10.12
CA TYR A 252 -3.76 -18.46 -10.27
C TYR A 252 -3.29 -17.64 -11.47
N GLU A 253 -4.14 -16.71 -11.90
CA GLU A 253 -3.84 -15.74 -12.94
C GLU A 253 -3.72 -14.33 -12.33
N LEU A 254 -2.72 -13.57 -12.76
CA LEU A 254 -2.46 -12.20 -12.32
C LEU A 254 -2.44 -11.26 -13.52
N HIS A 255 -3.27 -10.21 -13.48
CA HIS A 255 -3.32 -9.21 -14.54
C HIS A 255 -2.17 -8.18 -14.44
N LEU A 256 -1.61 -7.95 -13.27
CA LEU A 256 -0.41 -7.10 -13.14
C LEU A 256 0.79 -7.82 -13.74
N LEU A 257 1.44 -7.18 -14.71
CA LEU A 257 2.59 -7.74 -15.44
C LEU A 257 3.92 -7.37 -14.78
N GLY A 258 4.94 -8.21 -15.02
CA GLY A 258 6.32 -7.98 -14.61
C GLY A 258 6.84 -9.02 -13.61
N VAL A 259 8.13 -9.32 -13.69
CA VAL A 259 8.79 -10.35 -12.85
C VAL A 259 8.67 -10.05 -11.35
N HIS A 260 8.70 -8.77 -10.99
CA HIS A 260 8.55 -8.31 -9.61
C HIS A 260 7.13 -8.55 -9.04
N GLN A 261 6.13 -8.70 -9.89
CA GLN A 261 4.75 -8.97 -9.44
C GLN A 261 4.57 -10.40 -8.96
N VAL A 262 5.48 -11.31 -9.30
CA VAL A 262 5.49 -12.69 -8.78
C VAL A 262 5.68 -12.66 -7.26
N GLU A 263 6.69 -11.95 -6.76
CA GLU A 263 6.94 -11.81 -5.32
C GLU A 263 5.86 -10.94 -4.64
N ASN A 264 5.44 -9.83 -5.28
CA ASN A 264 4.37 -8.99 -4.76
C ASN A 264 3.05 -9.77 -4.58
N SER A 265 2.71 -10.64 -5.54
CA SER A 265 1.48 -11.45 -5.45
C SER A 265 1.59 -12.53 -4.38
N ALA A 266 2.77 -13.11 -4.15
CA ALA A 266 2.98 -14.02 -3.04
C ALA A 266 2.70 -13.33 -1.69
N VAL A 267 3.25 -12.13 -1.48
CA VAL A 267 3.01 -11.31 -0.27
C VAL A 267 1.52 -10.98 -0.12
N ALA A 268 0.85 -10.57 -1.21
CA ALA A 268 -0.58 -10.29 -1.19
C ALA A 268 -1.40 -11.54 -0.85
N LEU A 269 -1.10 -12.69 -1.47
CA LEU A 269 -1.79 -13.95 -1.21
C LEU A 269 -1.62 -14.41 0.25
N MET A 270 -0.41 -14.35 0.81
CA MET A 270 -0.20 -14.69 2.21
C MET A 270 -1.00 -13.75 3.13
N THR A 271 -0.99 -12.45 2.87
CA THR A 271 -1.82 -11.48 3.61
C THR A 271 -3.31 -11.84 3.55
N ILE A 272 -3.80 -12.18 2.34
CA ILE A 272 -5.19 -12.57 2.11
C ILE A 272 -5.55 -13.87 2.87
N ARG A 273 -4.63 -14.84 2.94
CA ARG A 273 -4.83 -16.08 3.72
C ARG A 273 -4.98 -15.82 5.20
N LEU A 274 -4.21 -14.88 5.75
CA LEU A 274 -4.38 -14.45 7.15
C LEU A 274 -5.73 -13.77 7.36
N LEU A 275 -6.15 -12.92 6.43
CA LEU A 275 -7.47 -12.26 6.49
C LEU A 275 -8.63 -13.25 6.33
N HIS A 276 -8.49 -14.31 5.53
CA HIS A 276 -9.50 -15.37 5.41
C HIS A 276 -9.80 -16.04 6.76
N ASN A 277 -8.82 -16.19 7.65
CA ASN A 277 -9.03 -16.72 9.00
C ASN A 277 -9.89 -15.81 9.88
N ILE A 278 -10.06 -14.53 9.49
CA ILE A 278 -10.81 -13.51 10.21
C ILE A 278 -12.19 -13.28 9.56
N ASP A 279 -12.27 -13.45 8.22
CA ASP A 279 -13.48 -13.16 7.44
C ASP A 279 -13.69 -14.24 6.36
N ASP A 280 -14.69 -15.09 6.54
CA ASP A 280 -15.02 -16.22 5.70
C ASP A 280 -15.60 -15.86 4.31
N ARG A 281 -15.95 -14.58 4.10
CA ARG A 281 -16.35 -14.05 2.79
C ARG A 281 -15.20 -14.07 1.79
N ILE A 282 -13.95 -14.04 2.27
CA ILE A 282 -12.75 -14.14 1.44
C ILE A 282 -12.56 -15.59 1.02
N THR A 283 -13.00 -15.96 -0.17
CA THR A 283 -12.91 -17.33 -0.70
C THR A 283 -11.88 -17.42 -1.81
N MET A 284 -11.35 -18.62 -2.10
CA MET A 284 -10.42 -18.81 -3.22
C MET A 284 -11.01 -18.38 -4.57
N LYS A 285 -12.32 -18.53 -4.73
CA LYS A 285 -13.01 -18.01 -5.93
C LYS A 285 -12.89 -16.50 -6.03
N THR A 286 -13.18 -15.77 -4.96
CA THR A 286 -13.07 -14.29 -4.96
C THR A 286 -11.62 -13.82 -5.12
N VAL A 287 -10.66 -14.54 -4.54
CA VAL A 287 -9.22 -14.30 -4.71
C VAL A 287 -8.81 -14.41 -6.18
N THR A 288 -9.10 -15.55 -6.81
CA THR A 288 -8.72 -15.81 -8.21
C THR A 288 -9.37 -14.79 -9.16
N GLU A 289 -10.66 -14.49 -8.97
CA GLU A 289 -11.36 -13.50 -9.77
C GLU A 289 -10.79 -12.09 -9.61
N ALA A 290 -10.41 -11.69 -8.38
CA ALA A 290 -9.84 -10.38 -8.10
C ALA A 290 -8.45 -10.22 -8.72
N LEU A 291 -7.55 -11.18 -8.55
CA LEU A 291 -6.18 -11.12 -9.08
C LEU A 291 -6.16 -11.08 -10.62
N ARG A 292 -7.12 -11.75 -11.27
CA ARG A 292 -7.30 -11.71 -12.72
C ARG A 292 -7.78 -10.34 -13.23
N LEU A 293 -8.41 -9.53 -12.38
CA LEU A 293 -9.01 -8.25 -12.74
C LEU A 293 -8.28 -7.05 -12.14
N VAL A 294 -7.34 -7.27 -11.21
CA VAL A 294 -6.61 -6.18 -10.56
C VAL A 294 -5.83 -5.36 -11.58
N SER A 295 -5.96 -4.05 -11.48
CA SER A 295 -5.13 -3.11 -12.23
C SER A 295 -4.56 -2.05 -11.30
N TRP A 296 -3.34 -1.62 -11.60
CA TRP A 296 -2.71 -0.53 -10.87
C TRP A 296 -1.99 0.36 -11.88
N PRO A 297 -2.45 1.59 -12.12
CA PRO A 297 -1.89 2.46 -13.14
C PRO A 297 -0.37 2.67 -12.97
N ALA A 298 0.35 2.78 -14.08
CA ALA A 298 1.79 2.94 -14.15
C ALA A 298 2.60 1.86 -13.40
N ARG A 299 2.12 0.60 -13.42
CA ARG A 299 2.87 -0.57 -12.96
C ARG A 299 2.92 -1.60 -14.07
N PHE A 300 3.92 -1.46 -14.94
CA PHE A 300 4.07 -2.22 -16.19
C PHE A 300 2.76 -2.23 -16.99
N GLU A 301 2.09 -1.09 -17.02
CA GLU A 301 0.79 -0.93 -17.67
C GLU A 301 0.96 -0.95 -19.19
N ARG A 302 0.34 -1.93 -19.84
CA ARG A 302 0.39 -2.08 -21.28
C ARG A 302 -0.82 -1.42 -21.94
N LEU A 303 -0.55 -0.52 -22.88
CA LEU A 303 -1.54 0.11 -23.74
C LEU A 303 -1.31 -0.33 -25.19
N ASP A 304 -2.29 -1.02 -25.79
CA ASP A 304 -2.21 -1.47 -27.19
C ASP A 304 -2.65 -0.36 -28.15
N LEU A 305 -1.76 0.03 -29.07
CA LEU A 305 -2.00 1.04 -30.10
C LEU A 305 -1.83 0.42 -31.51
N GLY A 306 -2.83 -0.34 -31.94
CA GLY A 306 -2.79 -1.05 -33.22
C GLY A 306 -1.70 -2.13 -33.25
N GLN A 307 -0.63 -1.90 -34.05
CA GLN A 307 0.52 -2.84 -34.13
C GLN A 307 1.62 -2.56 -33.10
N GLN A 308 1.48 -1.51 -32.31
CA GLN A 308 2.44 -1.11 -31.28
C GLN A 308 1.82 -1.23 -29.90
N ALA A 309 2.66 -1.43 -28.89
CA ALA A 309 2.27 -1.34 -27.48
C ALA A 309 3.13 -0.29 -26.77
N ILE A 310 2.51 0.47 -25.87
CA ILE A 310 3.22 1.34 -24.93
C ILE A 310 3.18 0.65 -23.58
N VAL A 311 4.34 0.59 -22.92
CA VAL A 311 4.43 0.17 -21.50
C VAL A 311 4.70 1.40 -20.67
N ILE A 312 3.84 1.65 -19.67
CA ILE A 312 3.99 2.74 -18.70
C ILE A 312 4.37 2.13 -17.35
N ASP A 313 5.46 2.62 -16.76
CA ASP A 313 5.91 2.17 -15.45
C ASP A 313 6.43 3.33 -14.61
N GLY A 314 6.18 3.27 -13.29
CA GLY A 314 6.64 4.26 -12.32
C GLY A 314 8.02 3.99 -11.72
N ALA A 315 8.85 3.14 -12.33
CA ALA A 315 10.21 2.88 -11.88
C ALA A 315 11.05 4.16 -11.87
N HIS A 316 11.65 4.50 -10.73
CA HIS A 316 12.41 5.74 -10.52
C HIS A 316 13.63 5.56 -9.60
N ASN A 317 13.92 4.33 -9.21
CA ASN A 317 15.10 3.96 -8.43
C ASN A 317 15.83 2.78 -9.10
N PRO A 318 17.10 2.50 -8.76
CA PRO A 318 17.90 1.46 -9.42
C PRO A 318 17.24 0.07 -9.39
N ALA A 319 16.62 -0.32 -8.28
CA ALA A 319 15.95 -1.61 -8.15
C ALA A 319 14.69 -1.69 -9.03
N GLY A 320 13.88 -0.62 -9.09
CA GLY A 320 12.72 -0.52 -9.98
C GLY A 320 13.11 -0.57 -11.46
N MET A 321 14.13 0.18 -11.87
CA MET A 321 14.62 0.18 -13.26
C MET A 321 15.17 -1.19 -13.67
N LYS A 322 15.85 -1.90 -12.75
CA LYS A 322 16.30 -3.28 -13.00
C LYS A 322 15.11 -4.22 -13.21
N ALA A 323 14.12 -4.18 -12.33
CA ALA A 323 12.92 -5.00 -12.43
C ALA A 323 12.11 -4.69 -13.72
N LEU A 324 12.02 -3.42 -14.12
CA LEU A 324 11.40 -3.02 -15.38
C LEU A 324 12.13 -3.63 -16.57
N ARG A 325 13.48 -3.56 -16.58
CA ARG A 325 14.30 -4.13 -17.66
C ARG A 325 14.10 -5.64 -17.75
N GLU A 326 14.22 -6.36 -16.64
CA GLU A 326 14.01 -7.81 -16.56
C GLU A 326 12.61 -8.20 -17.04
N SER A 327 11.58 -7.43 -16.65
CA SER A 327 10.19 -7.67 -17.08
C SER A 327 10.01 -7.45 -18.60
N LEU A 328 10.64 -6.43 -19.17
CA LEU A 328 10.62 -6.20 -20.61
C LEU A 328 11.30 -7.34 -21.36
N ASP A 329 12.46 -7.82 -20.88
CA ASP A 329 13.21 -8.89 -21.50
C ASP A 329 12.45 -10.23 -21.45
N GLU A 330 11.71 -10.51 -20.36
CA GLU A 330 10.92 -11.71 -20.19
C GLU A 330 9.62 -11.69 -21.02
N ILE A 331 8.87 -10.58 -20.98
CA ILE A 331 7.53 -10.51 -21.58
C ILE A 331 7.58 -10.19 -23.09
N PHE A 332 8.59 -9.42 -23.53
CA PHE A 332 8.76 -8.99 -24.93
C PHE A 332 10.18 -9.29 -25.45
N PRO A 333 10.62 -10.55 -25.47
CA PRO A 333 12.02 -10.89 -25.72
C PRO A 333 12.49 -10.61 -27.16
N ALA A 334 11.60 -10.58 -28.14
CA ALA A 334 11.87 -10.40 -29.55
C ALA A 334 11.47 -9.02 -30.12
N GLU A 335 10.95 -8.14 -29.28
CA GLU A 335 10.40 -6.85 -29.72
C GLU A 335 11.49 -5.78 -29.85
N GLU A 336 11.40 -4.96 -30.90
CA GLU A 336 12.17 -3.74 -31.01
C GLU A 336 11.60 -2.67 -30.06
N ARG A 337 12.46 -2.10 -29.21
CA ARG A 337 12.04 -1.20 -28.12
C ARG A 337 12.65 0.18 -28.29
N VAL A 338 11.83 1.20 -28.04
CA VAL A 338 12.24 2.60 -27.94
C VAL A 338 11.89 3.09 -26.53
N LEU A 339 12.90 3.68 -25.84
CA LEU A 339 12.75 4.30 -24.52
C LEU A 339 12.59 5.81 -24.67
#